data_b275de09779c71e80b89bcd7ae1c2cda
#
_entry.id   b275de09779c71e80b89bcd7ae1c2cda
#
_cell.length_a   1.000
_cell.length_b   1.000
_cell.length_c   1.000
_cell.angle_alpha   90.00
_cell.angle_beta   90.00
_cell.angle_gamma   90.00
#
_symmetry.space_group_name_H-M   'P 1'
#
loop_
_entity.id
_entity.type
_entity.pdbx_description
1 polymer ?
#
loop_
_entity_poly.entity_id
_entity_poly.type
_entity_poly.pdbx_seq_one_letter_code
_entity_poly.pdbx_strand_id
1 'polypeptide(L)'
;VSKERMLEVYLNIIEWGPDVYGIGEASRFYFDKAPVQLTLEESIFLASIVPSPKAFRYRFDSNGQLKPHLGGFYKQVVGRMVRKEMIPQELADGIQPAIRLIGPAAQLVQPIDTIAADTASWLPELPVQN
;
A
#
# COMPACT_ATOMS: atom_id res chain seq x y z
N VAL A 1 -3.99 20.44 -22.23
CA VAL A 1 -4.22 19.96 -20.86
C VAL A 1 -2.92 20.02 -20.08
N SER A 2 -3.00 20.57 -18.86
CA SER A 2 -1.81 20.71 -18.05
C SER A 2 -1.33 19.36 -17.52
N LYS A 3 -0.04 19.30 -17.18
CA LYS A 3 0.54 18.09 -16.59
C LYS A 3 -0.16 17.75 -15.27
N GLU A 4 -0.48 18.76 -14.47
CA GLU A 4 -1.17 18.57 -13.20
C GLU A 4 -2.54 17.94 -13.40
N ARG A 5 -3.28 18.41 -14.41
CA ARG A 5 -4.60 17.86 -14.69
C ARG A 5 -4.52 16.42 -15.18
N MET A 6 -3.55 16.12 -16.03
CA MET A 6 -3.34 14.75 -16.49
C MET A 6 -3.02 13.81 -15.34
N LEU A 7 -2.17 14.26 -14.41
CA LEU A 7 -1.81 13.47 -13.24
C LEU A 7 -3.02 13.26 -12.34
N GLU A 8 -3.83 14.29 -12.16
CA GLU A 8 -5.03 14.18 -11.34
C GLU A 8 -5.97 13.10 -11.89
N VAL A 9 -6.23 13.14 -13.21
CA VAL A 9 -7.07 12.13 -13.84
C VAL A 9 -6.48 10.75 -13.67
N TYR A 10 -5.19 10.61 -13.92
CA TYR A 10 -4.50 9.32 -13.80
C TYR A 10 -4.66 8.73 -12.40
N LEU A 11 -4.40 9.53 -11.38
CA LEU A 11 -4.47 9.06 -9.99
C LEU A 11 -5.89 8.62 -9.60
N ASN A 12 -6.89 9.15 -10.29
CA ASN A 12 -8.27 8.84 -9.96
C ASN A 12 -8.86 7.66 -10.72
N ILE A 13 -8.12 7.12 -11.70
CA ILE A 13 -8.66 6.01 -12.50
C ILE A 13 -7.81 4.75 -12.46
N ILE A 14 -6.55 4.82 -12.05
CA ILE A 14 -5.69 3.64 -12.08
C ILE A 14 -6.06 2.65 -10.99
N GLU A 15 -5.65 1.42 -11.20
CA GLU A 15 -5.84 0.36 -10.22
C GLU A 15 -4.73 0.41 -9.18
N TRP A 16 -5.12 0.41 -7.90
CA TRP A 16 -4.21 0.48 -6.76
C TRP A 16 -4.16 -0.83 -5.98
N GLY A 17 -5.00 -1.79 -6.33
CA GLY A 17 -5.07 -3.07 -5.65
C GLY A 17 -6.15 -3.91 -6.30
N PRO A 18 -6.47 -5.08 -5.76
CA PRO A 18 -7.51 -5.93 -6.35
C PRO A 18 -8.87 -5.22 -6.26
N ASP A 19 -9.37 -4.81 -7.44
CA ASP A 19 -10.64 -4.09 -7.57
C ASP A 19 -10.66 -2.76 -6.82
N VAL A 20 -9.50 -2.12 -6.67
CA VAL A 20 -9.38 -0.81 -6.03
C VAL A 20 -8.94 0.18 -7.10
N TYR A 21 -9.84 1.09 -7.45
CA TYR A 21 -9.59 2.06 -8.52
C TYR A 21 -9.68 3.47 -7.99
N GLY A 22 -8.67 4.27 -8.29
CA GLY A 22 -8.61 5.66 -7.88
C GLY A 22 -8.01 5.85 -6.50
N ILE A 23 -7.43 7.03 -6.30
CA ILE A 23 -6.69 7.33 -5.06
C ILE A 23 -7.63 7.40 -3.85
N GLY A 24 -8.90 7.80 -4.06
CA GLY A 24 -9.86 7.85 -2.96
C GLY A 24 -10.12 6.47 -2.37
N GLU A 25 -10.38 5.50 -3.24
CA GLU A 25 -10.58 4.12 -2.79
C GLU A 25 -9.30 3.54 -2.20
N ALA A 26 -8.15 3.84 -2.81
CA ALA A 26 -6.88 3.32 -2.34
C ALA A 26 -6.58 3.80 -0.91
N SER A 27 -6.81 5.08 -0.64
CA SER A 27 -6.55 5.63 0.69
C SER A 27 -7.39 4.93 1.75
N ARG A 28 -8.63 4.61 1.44
CA ARG A 28 -9.50 3.92 2.39
C ARG A 28 -9.16 2.45 2.49
N PHE A 29 -8.83 1.82 1.37
CA PHE A 29 -8.51 0.40 1.35
C PHE A 29 -7.26 0.08 2.17
N TYR A 30 -6.22 0.89 2.03
CA TYR A 30 -4.96 0.64 2.71
C TYR A 30 -4.90 1.28 4.09
N PHE A 31 -5.42 2.50 4.25
CA PHE A 31 -5.14 3.29 5.44
C PHE A 31 -6.38 3.85 6.14
N ASP A 32 -7.56 3.57 5.61
CA ASP A 32 -8.84 3.99 6.19
C ASP A 32 -8.88 5.51 6.44
N LYS A 33 -8.45 6.27 5.44
CA LYS A 33 -8.44 7.74 5.53
C LYS A 33 -8.67 8.34 4.15
N ALA A 34 -8.95 9.64 4.13
CA ALA A 34 -9.09 10.37 2.88
C ALA A 34 -7.71 10.68 2.30
N PRO A 35 -7.60 10.87 0.97
CA PRO A 35 -6.29 11.13 0.35
C PRO A 35 -5.54 12.31 0.96
N VAL A 36 -6.25 13.37 1.36
CA VAL A 36 -5.62 14.55 1.94
C VAL A 36 -4.95 14.24 3.28
N GLN A 37 -5.33 13.14 3.91
CA GLN A 37 -4.80 12.74 5.21
C GLN A 37 -3.61 11.78 5.12
N LEU A 38 -3.24 11.37 3.91
CA LEU A 38 -2.11 10.47 3.72
C LEU A 38 -0.82 11.11 4.19
N THR A 39 -0.01 10.34 4.91
CA THR A 39 1.33 10.79 5.24
C THR A 39 2.23 10.66 4.01
N LEU A 40 3.40 11.30 4.07
CA LEU A 40 4.35 11.17 2.97
C LEU A 40 4.81 9.72 2.81
N GLU A 41 5.03 9.04 3.92
CA GLU A 41 5.43 7.63 3.91
C GLU A 41 4.39 6.76 3.22
N GLU A 42 3.11 7.00 3.53
CA GLU A 42 2.02 6.25 2.89
C GLU A 42 1.94 6.55 1.40
N SER A 43 2.15 7.80 1.03
CA SER A 43 2.12 8.21 -0.38
C SER A 43 3.24 7.55 -1.16
N ILE A 44 4.42 7.43 -0.57
CA ILE A 44 5.55 6.78 -1.23
C ILE A 44 5.25 5.29 -1.44
N PHE A 45 4.62 4.64 -0.45
CA PHE A 45 4.23 3.25 -0.62
C PHE A 45 3.27 3.10 -1.79
N LEU A 46 2.25 3.97 -1.86
CA LEU A 46 1.28 3.89 -2.96
C LEU A 46 1.98 4.03 -4.31
N ALA A 47 2.93 4.94 -4.42
CA ALA A 47 3.70 5.09 -5.65
C ALA A 47 4.47 3.81 -5.99
N SER A 48 4.91 3.06 -4.98
CA SER A 48 5.72 1.86 -5.19
C SER A 48 4.92 0.70 -5.76
N ILE A 49 3.60 0.66 -5.53
CA ILE A 49 2.81 -0.50 -5.95
C ILE A 49 2.12 -0.31 -7.29
N VAL A 50 2.20 0.88 -7.88
CA VAL A 50 1.51 1.14 -9.15
C VAL A 50 1.84 0.11 -10.23
N PRO A 51 3.09 -0.31 -10.43
CA PRO A 51 3.39 -1.30 -11.47
C PRO A 51 2.78 -2.67 -11.24
N SER A 52 2.52 -3.04 -9.98
CA SER A 52 1.97 -4.36 -9.65
C SER A 52 1.05 -4.25 -8.44
N PRO A 53 -0.09 -3.57 -8.58
CA PRO A 53 -0.93 -3.26 -7.42
C PRO A 53 -1.51 -4.49 -6.73
N LYS A 54 -1.74 -5.58 -7.47
CA LYS A 54 -2.32 -6.77 -6.87
C LYS A 54 -1.32 -7.56 -6.02
N ALA A 55 -0.05 -7.22 -6.14
CA ALA A 55 1.01 -7.89 -5.36
C ALA A 55 1.30 -7.19 -4.03
N PHE A 56 0.45 -6.23 -3.62
CA PHE A 56 0.73 -5.44 -2.42
C PHE A 56 0.92 -6.32 -1.18
N ARG A 57 0.20 -7.43 -1.10
CA ARG A 57 0.23 -8.28 0.09
C ARG A 57 1.62 -8.86 0.37
N TYR A 58 2.44 -8.98 -0.65
CA TYR A 58 3.79 -9.50 -0.47
C TYR A 58 4.75 -8.48 0.10
N ARG A 59 4.31 -7.25 0.23
CA ARG A 59 5.13 -6.17 0.77
C ARG A 59 4.91 -5.95 2.26
N PHE A 60 3.95 -6.67 2.85
CA PHE A 60 3.62 -6.54 4.26
C PHE A 60 3.77 -7.88 4.96
N ASP A 61 4.10 -7.82 6.27
CA ASP A 61 4.12 -9.02 7.09
C ASP A 61 2.71 -9.33 7.58
N SER A 62 2.57 -10.41 8.35
CA SER A 62 1.25 -10.86 8.81
C SER A 62 0.60 -9.90 9.79
N ASN A 63 1.35 -8.96 10.34
CA ASN A 63 0.82 -7.93 11.24
C ASN A 63 0.43 -6.66 10.51
N GLY A 64 0.56 -6.65 9.19
CA GLY A 64 0.22 -5.48 8.39
C GLY A 64 1.28 -4.41 8.36
N GLN A 65 2.50 -4.74 8.76
CA GLN A 65 3.61 -3.79 8.73
C GLN A 65 4.44 -3.99 7.47
N LEU A 66 4.88 -2.87 6.91
CA LEU A 66 5.67 -2.91 5.67
C LEU A 66 6.99 -3.62 5.91
N LYS A 67 7.32 -4.56 5.02
CA LYS A 67 8.59 -5.25 5.09
C LYS A 67 9.74 -4.31 4.74
N PRO A 68 10.93 -4.54 5.30
CA PRO A 68 12.04 -3.59 5.12
C PRO A 68 12.63 -3.54 3.71
N HIS A 69 12.27 -4.45 2.82
CA HIS A 69 12.89 -4.49 1.49
C HIS A 69 12.56 -3.26 0.64
N LEU A 70 11.59 -2.45 1.03
CA LEU A 70 11.27 -1.22 0.31
C LEU A 70 12.11 -0.02 0.76
N GLY A 71 13.02 -0.23 1.72
CA GLY A 71 13.86 0.86 2.21
C GLY A 71 14.65 1.56 1.12
N GLY A 72 15.16 0.80 0.14
CA GLY A 72 15.89 1.39 -0.98
C GLY A 72 15.04 2.29 -1.84
N PHE A 73 13.81 1.86 -2.11
CA PHE A 73 12.88 2.68 -2.89
C PHE A 73 12.55 3.99 -2.17
N TYR A 74 12.28 3.91 -0.87
CA TYR A 74 12.00 5.11 -0.07
C TYR A 74 13.17 6.08 -0.13
N LYS A 75 14.39 5.58 0.06
CA LYS A 75 15.58 6.41 0.02
C LYS A 75 15.73 7.11 -1.32
N GLN A 76 15.48 6.37 -2.39
CA GLN A 76 15.62 6.91 -3.75
C GLN A 76 14.60 8.01 -4.01
N VAL A 77 13.34 7.79 -3.63
CA VAL A 77 12.27 8.77 -3.85
C VAL A 77 12.53 10.01 -3.02
N VAL A 78 12.82 9.83 -1.74
CA VAL A 78 13.07 10.95 -0.84
C VAL A 78 14.28 11.77 -1.31
N GLY A 79 15.34 11.09 -1.77
CA GLY A 79 16.51 11.78 -2.29
C GLY A 79 16.18 12.66 -3.50
N ARG A 80 15.32 12.16 -4.38
CA ARG A 80 14.89 12.95 -5.54
C ARG A 80 14.07 14.16 -5.11
N MET A 81 13.20 13.99 -4.11
CA MET A 81 12.37 15.09 -3.64
C MET A 81 13.22 16.20 -3.03
N VAL A 82 14.28 15.84 -2.32
CA VAL A 82 15.20 16.84 -1.78
C VAL A 82 15.92 17.56 -2.91
N ARG A 83 16.44 16.80 -3.88
CA ARG A 83 17.17 17.42 -5.01
C ARG A 83 16.29 18.35 -5.82
N LYS A 84 14.99 18.06 -5.90
CA LYS A 84 14.04 18.91 -6.61
C LYS A 84 13.43 19.97 -5.72
N GLU A 85 13.94 20.11 -4.50
CA GLU A 85 13.52 21.14 -3.54
C GLU A 85 12.04 21.04 -3.18
N MET A 86 11.50 19.82 -3.21
CA MET A 86 10.11 19.58 -2.82
C MET A 86 9.96 19.46 -1.31
N ILE A 87 10.99 18.95 -0.64
CA ILE A 87 11.02 18.85 0.81
C ILE A 87 12.42 19.22 1.31
N PRO A 88 12.55 19.75 2.54
CA PRO A 88 13.86 20.04 3.12
C PRO A 88 14.56 18.77 3.59
N GLN A 89 15.88 18.82 3.70
CA GLN A 89 16.67 17.68 4.13
C GLN A 89 16.27 17.20 5.53
N GLU A 90 15.91 18.12 6.40
CA GLU A 90 15.51 17.78 7.76
C GLU A 90 14.29 16.88 7.80
N LEU A 91 13.31 17.17 6.93
CA LEU A 91 12.13 16.32 6.81
C LEU A 91 12.49 14.97 6.22
N ALA A 92 13.35 14.97 5.22
CA ALA A 92 13.78 13.75 4.55
C ALA A 92 14.47 12.80 5.52
N ASP A 93 15.27 13.34 6.43
CA ASP A 93 16.02 12.52 7.38
C ASP A 93 15.11 11.76 8.33
N GLY A 94 13.89 12.24 8.54
CA GLY A 94 12.93 11.59 9.44
C GLY A 94 12.01 10.60 8.77
N ILE A 95 12.09 10.46 7.45
CA ILE A 95 11.18 9.56 6.74
C ILE A 95 11.68 8.12 6.82
N GLN A 96 10.82 7.22 7.29
CA GLN A 96 11.11 5.81 7.44
C GLN A 96 10.13 4.99 6.61
N PRO A 97 10.57 3.87 6.03
CA PRO A 97 9.65 2.98 5.32
C PRO A 97 8.86 2.13 6.31
N ALA A 98 8.18 2.79 7.24
CA ALA A 98 7.48 2.16 8.34
C ALA A 98 6.02 2.60 8.32
N ILE A 99 5.21 1.86 7.58
CA ILE A 99 3.78 2.11 7.50
C ILE A 99 3.03 0.85 7.89
N ARG A 100 1.77 1.00 8.26
CA ARG A 100 0.94 -0.10 8.68
C ARG A 100 -0.39 -0.04 7.94
N LEU A 101 -0.87 -1.21 7.51
CA LEU A 101 -2.21 -1.31 6.94
C LEU A 101 -3.24 -1.17 8.04
N ILE A 102 -4.20 -0.26 7.85
CA ILE A 102 -5.25 0.01 8.82
C ILE A 102 -6.62 -0.30 8.23
N GLY A 103 -6.77 -0.12 6.91
CA GLY A 103 -8.03 -0.36 6.23
C GLY A 103 -8.26 -1.82 5.91
N PRO A 104 -9.24 -2.11 5.05
CA PRO A 104 -9.60 -3.49 4.68
C PRO A 104 -8.44 -4.32 4.14
N ALA A 105 -7.40 -3.68 3.59
CA ALA A 105 -6.24 -4.41 3.07
C ALA A 105 -5.55 -5.24 4.16
N ALA A 106 -5.65 -4.82 5.41
CA ALA A 106 -5.02 -5.53 6.52
C ALA A 106 -5.54 -6.96 6.64
N GLN A 107 -6.77 -7.19 6.23
CA GLN A 107 -7.38 -8.52 6.29
C GLN A 107 -6.73 -9.49 5.30
N LEU A 108 -6.14 -8.97 4.24
CA LEU A 108 -5.59 -9.81 3.17
C LEU A 108 -4.15 -10.24 3.44
N VAL A 109 -3.54 -9.77 4.52
CA VAL A 109 -2.16 -10.14 4.89
C VAL A 109 -2.12 -10.92 6.20
N GLN A 110 -3.26 -11.43 6.66
CA GLN A 110 -3.32 -12.16 7.92
C GLN A 110 -2.53 -13.47 7.84
N PRO A 111 -2.15 -14.02 9.00
CA PRO A 111 -1.37 -15.26 9.02
C PRO A 111 -2.07 -16.41 8.32
N ILE A 112 -1.27 -17.31 7.76
CA ILE A 112 -1.78 -18.45 7.01
C ILE A 112 -2.68 -19.34 7.87
N ASP A 113 -2.32 -19.53 9.13
CA ASP A 113 -3.13 -20.39 10.01
C ASP A 113 -4.51 -19.80 10.23
N THR A 114 -4.63 -18.46 10.29
CA THR A 114 -5.94 -17.82 10.38
C THR A 114 -6.71 -18.04 9.11
N ILE A 115 -6.05 -17.91 7.95
CA ILE A 115 -6.70 -18.14 6.67
C ILE A 115 -7.13 -19.59 6.54
N ALA A 116 -6.30 -20.52 6.99
CA ALA A 116 -6.61 -21.93 6.92
C ALA A 116 -7.83 -22.27 7.78
N ALA A 117 -7.92 -21.66 8.95
CA ALA A 117 -9.05 -21.88 9.83
C ALA A 117 -10.35 -21.39 9.18
N ASP A 118 -10.31 -20.22 8.56
CA ASP A 118 -11.47 -19.69 7.85
C ASP A 118 -11.86 -20.60 6.69
N THR A 119 -10.86 -21.04 5.95
CA THR A 119 -11.09 -21.93 4.81
C THR A 119 -11.70 -23.23 5.27
N ALA A 120 -11.19 -23.80 6.36
CA ALA A 120 -11.67 -25.06 6.87
C ALA A 120 -13.14 -24.99 7.28
N SER A 121 -13.60 -23.81 7.74
CA SER A 121 -14.96 -23.67 8.21
C SER A 121 -15.99 -23.82 7.09
N TRP A 122 -15.62 -23.49 5.85
CA TRP A 122 -16.57 -23.59 4.74
C TRP A 122 -16.16 -24.66 3.72
N LEU A 123 -15.19 -25.51 4.08
CA LEU A 123 -14.77 -26.63 3.23
C LEU A 123 -14.91 -27.98 3.95
N PRO A 124 -16.00 -28.21 4.69
CA PRO A 124 -16.13 -29.48 5.39
C PRO A 124 -16.22 -30.67 4.45
N GLU A 125 -16.66 -30.43 3.25
CA GLU A 125 -16.84 -31.50 2.25
C GLU A 125 -15.50 -31.93 1.64
N LEU A 126 -14.47 -31.19 1.89
CA LEU A 126 -13.19 -31.60 1.36
C LEU A 126 -12.72 -32.79 2.11
N PRO A 127 -12.55 -33.49 1.61
CA PRO A 127 -12.32 -34.34 2.15
C PRO A 127 -11.99 -35.26 2.72
N VAL A 128 -12.37 -34.85 2.72
CA VAL A 128 -12.34 -35.34 3.25
C VAL A 128 -11.87 -36.31 3.52
N GLN A 129 -11.84 -36.22 3.40
CA GLN A 129 -11.57 -36.92 3.64
C GLN A 129 -11.17 -37.79 4.02
N ASN A 130 -11.34 -37.89 3.93
CA ASN A 130 -11.07 -38.77 4.31
C ASN A 130 -10.58 -39.24 4.04
#